data_624d8d21c1688d70250973a55e543b1b
#
_entry.id   624d8d21c1688d70250973a55e543b1b
#
_cell.length_a   1.000
_cell.length_b   1.000
_cell.length_c   1.000
_cell.angle_alpha   90.00
_cell.angle_beta   90.00
_cell.angle_gamma   90.00
#
_symmetry.space_group_name_H-M   'P 1'
#
loop_
_entity.id
_entity.type
_entity.pdbx_description
1 polymer ?
#
loop_
_entity_poly.entity_id
_entity_poly.type
_entity_poly.pdbx_seq_one_letter_code
_entity_poly.pdbx_strand_id
1 'polypeptide(L)'
;LAMGQQPLVILGDLNNPAGTTGYQLVENSYLPIQDAFVVAEETSGEATVEKKIDGWEENEAALRIDYAFVSKQWHVRKYEVIFDGRKTPIVSDHFGLLIQLK
;
A
#
# COMPACT_ATOMS: atom_id res chain seq x y z
N LEU A 1 -20.71 2.58 17.93
CA LEU A 1 -19.38 3.14 17.94
C LEU A 1 -19.17 4.03 16.73
N ALA A 2 -18.57 5.16 16.95
CA ALA A 2 -18.37 6.16 15.90
C ALA A 2 -17.19 5.85 14.97
N MET A 3 -16.54 4.69 15.10
CA MET A 3 -15.36 4.36 14.30
C MET A 3 -15.59 4.52 12.80
N GLY A 4 -16.74 4.05 12.30
CA GLY A 4 -17.05 4.17 10.87
C GLY A 4 -17.29 5.59 10.40
N GLN A 5 -17.42 6.55 11.32
CA GLN A 5 -17.66 7.95 11.01
C GLN A 5 -16.40 8.80 11.14
N GLN A 6 -15.34 8.26 11.74
CA GLN A 6 -14.10 8.99 11.94
C GLN A 6 -13.11 8.69 10.82
N PRO A 7 -12.33 9.70 10.40
CA PRO A 7 -11.26 9.44 9.44
C PRO A 7 -10.28 8.43 10.00
N LEU A 8 -9.95 7.43 9.19
CA LEU A 8 -9.06 6.35 9.60
C LEU A 8 -8.03 6.09 8.51
N VAL A 9 -6.79 5.90 8.90
CA VAL A 9 -5.70 5.51 8.01
C VAL A 9 -4.97 4.36 8.67
N ILE A 10 -4.81 3.26 7.93
CA ILE A 10 -4.07 2.08 8.39
C ILE A 10 -2.89 1.89 7.45
N LEU A 11 -1.70 1.89 8.01
CA LEU A 11 -0.46 1.74 7.24
C LEU A 11 0.28 0.51 7.74
N GLY A 12 0.89 -0.23 6.82
CA GLY A 12 1.74 -1.31 7.27
C GLY A 12 2.16 -2.28 6.19
N ASP A 13 3.09 -3.12 6.59
CA ASP A 13 3.61 -4.23 5.79
C ASP A 13 2.79 -5.46 6.15
N LEU A 14 1.98 -5.93 5.21
CA LEU A 14 1.18 -7.14 5.40
C LEU A 14 1.96 -8.40 5.05
N ASN A 15 3.09 -8.22 4.38
CA ASN A 15 3.90 -9.33 3.87
C ASN A 15 3.07 -10.28 2.99
N ASN A 16 2.02 -9.76 2.38
CA ASN A 16 1.10 -10.48 1.49
C ASN A 16 0.81 -9.64 0.26
N PRO A 17 1.05 -10.16 -0.94
CA PRO A 17 0.71 -9.41 -2.15
C PRO A 17 -0.79 -9.19 -2.28
N ALA A 18 -1.16 -8.16 -3.03
CA ALA A 18 -2.55 -7.85 -3.30
C ALA A 18 -3.24 -9.05 -3.97
N GLY A 19 -4.47 -9.33 -3.57
CA GLY A 19 -5.24 -10.44 -4.09
C GLY A 19 -5.00 -11.77 -3.37
N THR A 20 -4.02 -11.83 -2.48
CA THR A 20 -3.79 -13.05 -1.69
C THR A 20 -4.69 -13.08 -0.47
N THR A 21 -4.69 -14.21 0.25
CA THR A 21 -5.58 -14.43 1.39
C THR A 21 -5.45 -13.33 2.46
N GLY A 22 -4.22 -12.97 2.84
CA GLY A 22 -4.01 -11.95 3.86
C GLY A 22 -4.60 -10.60 3.46
N TYR A 23 -4.39 -10.21 2.21
CA TYR A 23 -4.96 -8.98 1.67
C TYR A 23 -6.48 -9.03 1.69
N GLN A 24 -7.06 -10.16 1.26
CA GLN A 24 -8.51 -10.33 1.21
C GLN A 24 -9.14 -10.26 2.60
N LEU A 25 -8.46 -10.77 3.62
CA LEU A 25 -8.95 -10.68 4.99
C LEU A 25 -9.12 -9.23 5.44
N VAL A 26 -8.19 -8.37 5.05
CA VAL A 26 -8.28 -6.94 5.38
C VAL A 26 -9.34 -6.27 4.53
N GLU A 27 -9.33 -6.52 3.23
CA GLU A 27 -10.28 -5.91 2.29
C GLU A 27 -11.72 -6.22 2.63
N ASN A 28 -11.98 -7.45 3.06
CA ASN A 28 -13.33 -7.92 3.39
C ASN A 28 -13.68 -7.76 4.86
N SER A 29 -12.86 -7.04 5.64
CA SER A 29 -13.15 -6.79 7.04
C SER A 29 -14.38 -5.88 7.17
N TYR A 30 -14.94 -5.82 8.38
CA TYR A 30 -16.09 -4.95 8.63
C TYR A 30 -15.73 -3.46 8.65
N LEU A 31 -14.45 -3.13 8.61
CA LEU A 31 -14.03 -1.74 8.62
C LEU A 31 -14.36 -1.07 7.29
N PRO A 32 -14.85 0.17 7.31
CA PRO A 32 -15.19 0.90 6.09
C PRO A 32 -13.93 1.52 5.46
N ILE A 33 -13.02 0.68 4.99
CA ILE A 33 -11.73 1.09 4.44
C ILE A 33 -11.58 0.68 2.99
N GLN A 34 -10.66 1.34 2.31
CA GLN A 34 -10.36 1.11 0.91
C GLN A 34 -8.85 1.17 0.71
N ASP A 35 -8.36 0.40 -0.26
CA ASP A 35 -6.94 0.37 -0.62
C ASP A 35 -6.60 1.66 -1.38
N ALA A 36 -5.69 2.45 -0.84
CA ALA A 36 -5.34 3.74 -1.42
C ALA A 36 -4.82 3.61 -2.85
N PHE A 37 -4.07 2.56 -3.17
CA PHE A 37 -3.59 2.36 -4.53
C PHE A 37 -4.74 2.20 -5.52
N VAL A 38 -5.75 1.41 -5.12
CA VAL A 38 -6.87 1.08 -6.01
C VAL A 38 -7.73 2.31 -6.31
N VAL A 39 -7.93 3.18 -5.32
CA VAL A 39 -8.85 4.31 -5.45
C VAL A 39 -8.19 5.63 -5.79
N ALA A 40 -6.85 5.67 -5.84
CA ALA A 40 -6.14 6.92 -6.13
C ALA A 40 -6.48 7.44 -7.52
N GLU A 41 -6.66 8.74 -7.63
CA GLU A 41 -6.86 9.39 -8.93
C GLU A 41 -5.62 9.24 -9.80
N GLU A 42 -4.46 9.26 -9.17
CA GLU A 42 -3.19 9.25 -9.86
C GLU A 42 -2.23 8.32 -9.12
N THR A 43 -1.52 7.47 -9.85
CA THR A 43 -0.54 6.56 -9.27
C THR A 43 0.80 6.73 -9.96
N SER A 44 1.89 6.57 -9.18
CA SER A 44 3.24 6.52 -9.70
C SER A 44 3.93 5.34 -9.05
N GLY A 45 3.96 4.21 -9.76
CA GLY A 45 4.47 2.95 -9.26
C GLY A 45 3.44 2.18 -8.47
N GLU A 46 3.68 0.90 -8.31
CA GLU A 46 2.80 0.01 -7.53
C GLU A 46 3.58 -0.80 -6.51
N ALA A 47 4.63 -1.48 -6.96
CA ALA A 47 5.39 -2.43 -6.15
C ALA A 47 6.15 -1.73 -5.03
N THR A 48 6.16 -2.36 -3.85
CA THR A 48 6.89 -1.85 -2.70
C THR A 48 8.15 -2.67 -2.40
N VAL A 49 8.30 -3.81 -3.06
CA VAL A 49 9.53 -4.62 -3.02
C VAL A 49 9.83 -5.14 -4.40
N GLU A 50 11.08 -5.45 -4.65
CA GLU A 50 11.52 -5.90 -5.96
C GLU A 50 12.61 -6.93 -5.81
N LYS A 51 12.45 -8.06 -6.52
CA LYS A 51 13.43 -9.16 -6.58
C LYS A 51 14.02 -9.52 -5.21
N LYS A 52 14.78 -10.47 -5.14
CA LYS A 52 15.75 -11.00 -4.16
C LYS A 52 16.02 -10.18 -2.90
N ILE A 53 15.00 -9.56 -2.34
CA ILE A 53 15.13 -8.96 -1.03
C ILE A 53 14.97 -10.04 0.03
N ASP A 54 15.38 -9.73 1.23
CA ASP A 54 15.34 -10.66 2.33
C ASP A 54 13.94 -11.23 2.52
N GLY A 55 13.85 -12.56 2.57
CA GLY A 55 12.57 -13.26 2.66
C GLY A 55 11.89 -13.49 1.33
N TRP A 56 12.43 -12.95 0.24
CA TRP A 56 11.83 -13.06 -1.09
C TRP A 56 12.85 -13.45 -2.15
N GLU A 57 13.86 -14.22 -1.76
CA GLU A 57 15.00 -14.53 -2.62
C GLU A 57 14.63 -15.26 -3.90
N GLU A 58 13.54 -16.01 -3.87
CA GLU A 58 13.09 -16.73 -5.05
C GLU A 58 12.11 -15.96 -5.90
N ASN A 59 11.71 -14.78 -5.43
CA ASN A 59 10.77 -13.96 -6.18
C ASN A 59 11.51 -13.11 -7.20
N GLU A 60 11.13 -13.24 -8.46
CA GLU A 60 11.71 -12.44 -9.52
C GLU A 60 10.79 -11.31 -9.99
N ALA A 61 9.60 -11.23 -9.44
CA ALA A 61 8.64 -10.19 -9.78
C ALA A 61 8.61 -9.11 -8.71
N ALA A 62 8.26 -7.91 -9.11
CA ALA A 62 7.97 -6.83 -8.19
C ALA A 62 6.63 -7.10 -7.50
N LEU A 63 6.53 -6.85 -6.20
CA LEU A 63 5.33 -7.12 -5.41
C LEU A 63 4.91 -5.92 -4.60
N ARG A 64 3.62 -5.77 -4.40
CA ARG A 64 3.06 -4.78 -3.50
C ARG A 64 2.64 -5.50 -2.21
N ILE A 65 3.38 -5.26 -1.14
CA ILE A 65 3.14 -5.89 0.16
C ILE A 65 3.01 -4.89 1.30
N ASP A 66 3.32 -3.62 1.05
CA ASP A 66 3.10 -2.52 2.00
C ASP A 66 1.90 -1.72 1.51
N TYR A 67 1.04 -1.33 2.44
CA TYR A 67 -0.26 -0.78 2.08
C TYR A 67 -0.61 0.46 2.87
N ALA A 68 -1.47 1.26 2.26
CA ALA A 68 -2.22 2.30 2.94
C ALA A 68 -3.69 2.00 2.69
N PHE A 69 -4.42 1.71 3.76
CA PHE A 69 -5.88 1.58 3.71
C PHE A 69 -6.47 2.81 4.37
N VAL A 70 -7.40 3.43 3.72
CA VAL A 70 -8.01 4.67 4.23
C VAL A 70 -9.53 4.52 4.28
N SER A 71 -10.14 5.18 5.24
CA SER A 71 -11.60 5.15 5.32
C SER A 71 -12.21 5.83 4.10
N LYS A 72 -13.45 5.45 3.79
CA LYS A 72 -14.09 5.83 2.52
C LYS A 72 -14.39 7.33 2.40
N GLN A 73 -14.37 8.08 3.49
CA GLN A 73 -14.55 9.52 3.42
C GLN A 73 -13.30 10.23 2.89
N TRP A 74 -12.14 9.56 2.88
CA TRP A 74 -10.95 10.15 2.29
C TRP A 74 -10.97 10.04 0.78
N HIS A 75 -10.64 11.15 0.13
CA HIS A 75 -10.36 11.16 -1.30
C HIS A 75 -8.87 10.97 -1.47
N VAL A 76 -8.44 9.92 -2.16
CA VAL A 76 -7.03 9.66 -2.40
C VAL A 76 -6.64 10.32 -3.71
N ARG A 77 -5.92 11.42 -3.60
CA ARG A 77 -5.51 12.17 -4.76
C ARG A 77 -4.37 11.50 -5.50
N LYS A 78 -3.39 11.00 -4.75
CA LYS A 78 -2.21 10.40 -5.37
C LYS A 78 -1.62 9.32 -4.47
N TYR A 79 -1.19 8.25 -5.11
CA TYR A 79 -0.39 7.18 -4.51
C TYR A 79 0.94 7.16 -5.27
N GLU A 80 2.04 7.28 -4.55
CA GLU A 80 3.36 7.33 -5.18
C GLU A 80 4.34 6.43 -4.43
N VAL A 81 5.06 5.58 -5.19
CA VAL A 81 6.17 4.80 -4.64
C VAL A 81 7.41 5.67 -4.69
N ILE A 82 8.09 5.80 -3.56
CA ILE A 82 9.29 6.62 -3.44
C ILE A 82 10.45 5.77 -2.90
N PHE A 83 11.65 6.29 -2.98
CA PHE A 83 12.88 5.58 -2.56
C PHE A 83 13.05 4.26 -3.31
N ASP A 84 12.66 4.25 -4.59
CA ASP A 84 12.77 3.09 -5.46
C ASP A 84 13.88 3.23 -6.50
N GLY A 85 14.69 4.27 -6.38
CA GLY A 85 15.81 4.50 -7.29
C GLY A 85 15.49 5.37 -8.48
N ARG A 86 14.22 5.75 -8.70
CA ARG A 86 13.85 6.58 -9.87
C ARG A 86 14.08 8.06 -9.61
N LYS A 87 13.42 8.63 -8.62
CA LYS A 87 13.61 10.05 -8.24
C LYS A 87 14.38 10.18 -6.95
N THR A 88 14.26 9.21 -6.06
CA THR A 88 14.92 9.19 -4.77
C THR A 88 15.68 7.88 -4.63
N PRO A 89 16.82 7.89 -3.93
CA PRO A 89 17.65 6.69 -3.84
C PRO A 89 16.98 5.59 -3.03
N ILE A 90 17.36 4.35 -3.31
CA ILE A 90 16.92 3.20 -2.53
C ILE A 90 17.60 3.27 -1.17
N VAL A 91 16.80 3.20 -0.09
CA VAL A 91 17.31 3.30 1.27
C VAL A 91 16.97 2.07 2.12
N SER A 92 16.18 1.14 1.58
CA SER A 92 15.69 -0.04 2.29
C SER A 92 15.38 -1.13 1.26
N ASP A 93 15.19 -2.36 1.72
CA ASP A 93 14.68 -3.44 0.88
C ASP A 93 13.19 -3.29 0.60
N HIS A 94 12.51 -2.38 1.31
CA HIS A 94 11.16 -1.93 0.96
C HIS A 94 11.24 -0.51 0.44
N PHE A 95 10.41 -0.20 -0.55
CA PHE A 95 10.27 1.17 -1.03
C PHE A 95 9.30 1.92 -0.12
N GLY A 96 9.31 3.23 -0.21
CA GLY A 96 8.40 4.06 0.56
C GLY A 96 7.11 4.34 -0.22
N LEU A 97 6.08 4.73 0.51
CA LEU A 97 4.82 5.17 -0.08
C LEU A 97 4.53 6.60 0.36
N LEU A 98 4.14 7.42 -0.58
CA LEU A 98 3.68 8.77 -0.31
C LEU A 98 2.24 8.88 -0.79
N ILE A 99 1.32 9.13 0.13
CA ILE A 99 -0.11 9.17 -0.17
C ILE A 99 -0.61 10.57 0.08
N GLN A 100 -1.28 11.15 -0.91
CA GLN A 100 -1.91 12.46 -0.75
C GLN A 100 -3.41 12.27 -0.56
N LEU A 101 -3.91 12.72 0.55
CA LEU A 101 -5.34 12.66 0.90
C LEU A 101 -5.96 14.04 0.84
N LYS A 102 -7.25 14.05 0.58
CA LYS A 102 -7.98 15.30 0.44
C LYS A 102 -9.33 15.22 1.13
#